data_d63a9b37c4d122d288f82daabf74cc01
#
_entry.id   d63a9b37c4d122d288f82daabf74cc01
#
_cell.length_a   1.000
_cell.length_b   1.000
_cell.length_c   1.000
_cell.angle_alpha   90.00
_cell.angle_beta   90.00
_cell.angle_gamma   90.00
#
_symmetry.space_group_name_H-M   'P 1'
#
loop_
_entity.id
_entity.type
_entity.pdbx_description
1 polymer ?
#
loop_
_entity_poly.entity_id
_entity_poly.type
_entity_poly.pdbx_seq_one_letter_code
_entity_poly.pdbx_strand_id
1 'polypeptide(L)'
;MKDLVDLLKQQGHGVEYNSIRAGLASPQQIRSWSYGEVKKPETINYRTFKPERDGLFCSKIFGPIKDYECICGKYKRMKHRGVVCEKCGVEVTLSKVRRERMGHIELAAPVAHIWFLKSLPSRLALALDLTLKDLERVLYFESFIVMEPGMTDLEVGQLLTDEEYYEALETWGDEFEAGMGAESIQTLLKDLDLEAAIKDIQEEMPLTKSEAKLKKYAKRLKLLKSFNESGNRPEWMVLEVLPILPPDLRPLVPLEGGRFATSDLNDLYRRVINRNNRLKRLLDLNAPDIITRNEKRMLQESVDALLDNGRRGRAVTGSNKRPLKSLADMIKGKQGRFRQNLLGKRVDYSGRSVIVVGPTLKLHQCGLPKKMALELFKPFVFGKLQQLELANTIKLAKRMVDREEPEVWDILDEVIREHPVMLNLSLIHI
;
A
#
# COMPACT_ATOMS: atom_id res chain seq x y z
N MET A 1 -23.31 -1.88 -34.11
CA MET A 1 -21.89 -2.09 -34.47
C MET A 1 -20.95 -1.08 -33.83
N LYS A 2 -21.27 0.23 -33.76
CA LYS A 2 -20.45 1.22 -33.05
C LYS A 2 -20.27 0.86 -31.57
N ASP A 3 -21.35 0.46 -30.88
CA ASP A 3 -21.31 0.10 -29.47
C ASP A 3 -20.44 -1.12 -29.17
N LEU A 4 -20.32 -2.07 -30.09
CA LEU A 4 -19.45 -3.25 -29.95
C LEU A 4 -17.96 -2.87 -30.12
N VAL A 5 -17.65 -1.93 -31.00
CA VAL A 5 -16.31 -1.42 -31.24
C VAL A 5 -15.85 -0.57 -30.05
N ASP A 6 -16.75 0.22 -29.47
CA ASP A 6 -16.46 1.01 -28.27
C ASP A 6 -16.32 0.11 -27.02
N LEU A 7 -17.06 -1.00 -26.96
CA LEU A 7 -16.90 -2.03 -25.93
C LEU A 7 -15.56 -2.77 -26.04
N LEU A 8 -15.12 -3.08 -27.27
CA LEU A 8 -13.81 -3.70 -27.53
C LEU A 8 -12.66 -2.72 -27.28
N LYS A 9 -12.83 -1.43 -27.59
CA LYS A 9 -11.86 -0.38 -27.24
C LYS A 9 -11.74 -0.16 -25.73
N GLN A 10 -12.82 -0.32 -24.96
CA GLN A 10 -12.78 -0.25 -23.50
C GLN A 10 -12.19 -1.51 -22.84
N GLN A 11 -12.15 -2.66 -23.53
CA GLN A 11 -11.65 -3.92 -22.97
C GLN A 11 -10.20 -4.27 -23.32
N GLY A 12 -9.52 -3.54 -24.19
CA GLY A 12 -8.32 -4.12 -24.78
C GLY A 12 -7.08 -3.27 -24.97
N HIS A 13 -7.14 -1.99 -24.86
CA HIS A 13 -5.90 -1.22 -24.98
C HIS A 13 -5.45 -0.75 -23.62
N GLY A 14 -4.49 -1.46 -23.05
CA GLY A 14 -3.62 -0.90 -22.05
C GLY A 14 -3.11 0.45 -22.58
N VAL A 15 -3.24 1.51 -21.79
CA VAL A 15 -2.71 2.83 -22.16
C VAL A 15 -1.23 2.61 -22.50
N GLU A 16 -0.87 2.77 -23.77
CA GLU A 16 0.53 2.74 -24.19
C GLU A 16 1.21 3.96 -23.58
N TYR A 17 2.20 3.73 -22.75
CA TYR A 17 3.02 4.78 -22.14
C TYR A 17 4.49 4.48 -22.31
N ASN A 18 5.28 5.51 -22.61
CA ASN A 18 6.71 5.40 -22.82
C ASN A 18 7.49 5.54 -21.50
N SER A 19 6.89 6.13 -20.49
CA SER A 19 7.55 6.35 -19.20
C SER A 19 6.55 6.38 -18.05
N ILE A 20 7.04 6.06 -16.85
CA ILE A 20 6.33 6.16 -15.58
C ILE A 20 7.06 7.18 -14.73
N ARG A 21 6.33 8.17 -14.22
CA ARG A 21 6.84 9.17 -13.28
C ARG A 21 6.22 8.96 -11.90
N ALA A 22 7.06 8.80 -10.88
CA ALA A 22 6.62 8.83 -9.49
C ALA A 22 6.69 10.26 -8.95
N GLY A 23 5.64 10.70 -8.28
CA GLY A 23 5.55 12.02 -7.66
C GLY A 23 4.78 11.95 -6.34
N LEU A 24 4.78 13.06 -5.60
CA LEU A 24 3.93 13.23 -4.43
C LEU A 24 2.51 13.56 -4.87
N ALA A 25 1.52 13.04 -4.17
CA ALA A 25 0.13 13.35 -4.43
C ALA A 25 -0.34 14.47 -3.50
N SER A 26 -0.97 15.50 -4.07
CA SER A 26 -1.65 16.53 -3.29
C SER A 26 -2.91 15.96 -2.63
N PRO A 27 -3.42 16.58 -1.54
CA PRO A 27 -4.70 16.18 -0.94
C PRO A 27 -5.85 16.21 -1.95
N GLN A 28 -5.88 17.18 -2.84
CA GLN A 28 -6.88 17.32 -3.91
C GLN A 28 -6.79 16.16 -4.90
N GLN A 29 -5.59 15.76 -5.26
CA GLN A 29 -5.36 14.63 -6.16
C GLN A 29 -5.82 13.31 -5.54
N ILE A 30 -5.57 13.08 -4.23
CA ILE A 30 -6.05 11.91 -3.51
C ILE A 30 -7.58 11.88 -3.49
N ARG A 31 -8.24 13.02 -3.23
CA ARG A 31 -9.70 13.14 -3.29
C ARG A 31 -10.24 12.87 -4.69
N SER A 32 -9.55 13.29 -5.74
CA SER A 32 -9.96 13.03 -7.14
C SER A 32 -9.90 11.55 -7.53
N TRP A 33 -8.98 10.79 -6.97
CA TRP A 33 -8.89 9.33 -7.18
C TRP A 33 -9.96 8.55 -6.43
N SER A 34 -10.52 9.15 -5.38
CA SER A 34 -11.42 8.48 -4.47
C SER A 34 -12.86 8.52 -4.92
N TYR A 35 -13.58 7.43 -4.74
CA TYR A 35 -15.01 7.32 -4.97
C TYR A 35 -15.86 7.64 -3.72
N GLY A 36 -15.22 7.96 -2.60
CA GLY A 36 -15.90 8.40 -1.38
C GLY A 36 -15.09 8.22 -0.10
N GLU A 37 -15.53 8.89 0.97
CA GLU A 37 -14.92 8.83 2.29
C GLU A 37 -15.39 7.59 3.06
N VAL A 38 -14.43 6.87 3.65
CA VAL A 38 -14.70 5.75 4.56
C VAL A 38 -14.71 6.29 6.00
N LYS A 39 -15.89 6.27 6.62
CA LYS A 39 -16.10 6.83 7.97
C LYS A 39 -16.10 5.76 9.07
N LYS A 40 -16.45 4.52 8.70
CA LYS A 40 -16.68 3.43 9.66
C LYS A 40 -15.57 2.38 9.59
N PRO A 41 -15.12 1.87 10.75
CA PRO A 41 -14.10 0.82 10.81
C PRO A 41 -14.63 -0.57 10.45
N GLU A 42 -15.96 -0.75 10.38
CA GLU A 42 -16.62 -2.02 10.09
C GLU A 42 -16.31 -2.47 8.67
N THR A 43 -16.18 -3.78 8.51
CA THR A 43 -15.91 -4.43 7.22
C THR A 43 -17.19 -4.98 6.60
N ILE A 44 -17.76 -6.00 7.25
CA ILE A 44 -18.98 -6.69 6.82
C ILE A 44 -19.91 -6.86 8.02
N ASN A 45 -21.20 -7.01 7.74
CA ASN A 45 -22.17 -7.47 8.73
C ASN A 45 -22.07 -8.99 8.85
N TYR A 46 -21.65 -9.50 10.01
CA TYR A 46 -21.45 -10.93 10.24
C TYR A 46 -22.72 -11.78 10.20
N ARG A 47 -23.90 -11.16 10.31
CA ARG A 47 -25.18 -11.85 10.18
C ARG A 47 -25.61 -12.04 8.73
N THR A 48 -25.40 -11.01 7.90
CA THR A 48 -25.87 -10.99 6.51
C THR A 48 -24.75 -11.20 5.49
N PHE A 49 -23.50 -11.19 5.92
CA PHE A 49 -22.27 -11.22 5.10
C PHE A 49 -22.19 -10.12 4.03
N LYS A 50 -23.00 -9.07 4.18
CA LYS A 50 -22.98 -7.92 3.28
C LYS A 50 -22.03 -6.85 3.81
N PRO A 51 -21.34 -6.08 2.92
CA PRO A 51 -20.53 -4.95 3.33
C PRO A 51 -21.34 -3.90 4.08
N GLU A 52 -20.77 -3.39 5.16
CA GLU A 52 -21.35 -2.27 5.88
C GLU A 52 -21.24 -0.98 5.07
N ARG A 53 -22.26 -0.13 5.21
CA ARG A 53 -22.31 1.17 4.54
C ARG A 53 -21.28 2.10 5.16
N ASP A 54 -20.55 2.83 4.31
CA ASP A 54 -19.46 3.75 4.66
C ASP A 54 -18.28 3.09 5.41
N GLY A 55 -18.23 1.75 5.38
CA GLY A 55 -17.15 0.93 5.93
C GLY A 55 -16.08 0.59 4.90
N LEU A 56 -15.06 -0.16 5.34
CA LEU A 56 -13.88 -0.54 4.54
C LEU A 56 -14.20 -1.37 3.29
N PHE A 57 -15.36 -2.01 3.20
CA PHE A 57 -15.81 -2.79 2.05
C PHE A 57 -17.07 -2.24 1.39
N CYS A 58 -17.46 -1.02 1.69
CA CYS A 58 -18.70 -0.40 1.24
C CYS A 58 -18.91 -0.51 -0.26
N SER A 59 -20.08 -1.06 -0.67
CA SER A 59 -20.40 -1.22 -2.09
C SER A 59 -20.75 0.09 -2.79
N LYS A 60 -21.17 1.12 -2.05
CA LYS A 60 -21.41 2.45 -2.60
C LYS A 60 -20.10 3.12 -3.06
N ILE A 61 -19.01 2.95 -2.29
CA ILE A 61 -17.70 3.53 -2.58
C ILE A 61 -16.94 2.68 -3.59
N PHE A 62 -16.82 1.39 -3.32
CA PHE A 62 -15.92 0.49 -4.06
C PHE A 62 -16.61 -0.30 -5.17
N GLY A 63 -17.93 -0.26 -5.28
CA GLY A 63 -18.69 -0.97 -6.29
C GLY A 63 -19.38 -2.26 -5.81
N PRO A 64 -20.16 -2.91 -6.69
CA PRO A 64 -20.98 -4.07 -6.37
C PRO A 64 -20.13 -5.32 -6.11
N ILE A 65 -20.66 -6.28 -5.34
CA ILE A 65 -20.02 -7.58 -5.06
C ILE A 65 -20.23 -8.54 -6.23
N LYS A 66 -21.43 -8.50 -6.84
CA LYS A 66 -21.79 -9.34 -8.00
C LYS A 66 -21.93 -8.47 -9.23
N ASP A 67 -21.59 -9.04 -10.39
CA ASP A 67 -21.71 -8.33 -11.64
C ASP A 67 -23.15 -7.88 -11.91
N TYR A 68 -23.29 -6.59 -12.20
CA TYR A 68 -24.57 -5.97 -12.55
C TYR A 68 -25.69 -6.16 -11.51
N GLU A 69 -25.36 -6.29 -10.23
CA GLU A 69 -26.32 -6.42 -9.16
C GLU A 69 -26.05 -5.41 -8.03
N CYS A 70 -27.05 -4.60 -7.69
CA CYS A 70 -26.94 -3.71 -6.51
C CYS A 70 -27.14 -4.51 -5.20
N ILE A 71 -26.60 -4.00 -4.08
CA ILE A 71 -26.59 -4.72 -2.79
C ILE A 71 -27.99 -5.00 -2.24
N CYS A 72 -28.98 -4.13 -2.54
CA CYS A 72 -30.39 -4.31 -2.12
C CYS A 72 -31.21 -5.24 -3.03
N GLY A 73 -30.66 -5.61 -4.21
CA GLY A 73 -31.33 -6.50 -5.18
C GLY A 73 -32.40 -5.84 -6.03
N LYS A 74 -32.61 -4.49 -5.95
CA LYS A 74 -33.59 -3.77 -6.77
C LYS A 74 -33.25 -3.85 -8.26
N TYR A 75 -31.98 -3.62 -8.59
CA TYR A 75 -31.47 -3.72 -9.95
C TYR A 75 -30.58 -4.94 -10.09
N LYS A 76 -30.93 -5.80 -11.05
CA LYS A 76 -30.20 -7.00 -11.44
C LYS A 76 -30.08 -7.06 -12.94
N ARG A 77 -29.04 -7.74 -13.42
CA ARG A 77 -28.73 -7.96 -14.84
C ARG A 77 -28.20 -6.71 -15.56
N MET A 78 -27.58 -6.98 -16.71
CA MET A 78 -26.85 -6.04 -17.55
C MET A 78 -27.71 -4.90 -18.12
N LYS A 79 -29.03 -5.08 -18.23
CA LYS A 79 -29.94 -4.05 -18.74
C LYS A 79 -29.95 -2.74 -17.94
N HIS A 80 -29.51 -2.78 -16.69
CA HIS A 80 -29.42 -1.62 -15.79
C HIS A 80 -27.99 -1.12 -15.62
N ARG A 81 -27.06 -1.44 -16.53
CA ARG A 81 -25.67 -1.02 -16.47
C ARG A 81 -25.56 0.50 -16.34
N GLY A 82 -24.71 0.98 -15.40
CA GLY A 82 -24.44 2.41 -15.17
C GLY A 82 -25.49 3.11 -14.30
N VAL A 83 -26.59 2.44 -13.95
CA VAL A 83 -27.62 3.04 -13.08
C VAL A 83 -27.14 3.03 -11.62
N VAL A 84 -27.23 4.18 -10.96
CA VAL A 84 -27.00 4.28 -9.51
C VAL A 84 -28.31 3.97 -8.78
N CYS A 85 -28.31 2.95 -7.93
CA CYS A 85 -29.50 2.55 -7.21
C CYS A 85 -29.93 3.61 -6.20
N GLU A 86 -31.15 4.14 -6.31
CA GLU A 86 -31.72 5.15 -5.41
C GLU A 86 -31.80 4.67 -3.95
N LYS A 87 -32.04 3.37 -3.73
CA LYS A 87 -32.19 2.80 -2.38
C LYS A 87 -30.86 2.58 -1.67
N CYS A 88 -29.85 2.03 -2.34
CA CYS A 88 -28.57 1.66 -1.72
C CYS A 88 -27.36 2.46 -2.22
N GLY A 89 -27.54 3.32 -3.23
CA GLY A 89 -26.49 4.18 -3.77
C GLY A 89 -25.40 3.40 -4.54
N VAL A 90 -25.59 2.11 -4.81
CA VAL A 90 -24.59 1.29 -5.52
C VAL A 90 -24.80 1.43 -7.02
N GLU A 91 -23.72 1.70 -7.74
CA GLU A 91 -23.71 1.71 -9.21
C GLU A 91 -23.73 0.28 -9.75
N VAL A 92 -24.57 0.02 -10.75
CA VAL A 92 -24.73 -1.30 -11.38
C VAL A 92 -23.64 -1.47 -12.45
N THR A 93 -22.51 -2.03 -12.05
CA THR A 93 -21.34 -2.28 -12.93
C THR A 93 -20.76 -3.68 -12.70
N LEU A 94 -19.64 -3.97 -13.35
CA LEU A 94 -18.86 -5.19 -13.09
C LEU A 94 -18.25 -5.16 -11.68
N SER A 95 -18.20 -6.29 -11.02
CA SER A 95 -17.55 -6.46 -9.72
C SER A 95 -16.03 -6.19 -9.76
N LYS A 96 -15.41 -6.31 -10.94
CA LYS A 96 -13.99 -6.02 -11.19
C LYS A 96 -13.57 -4.61 -10.71
N VAL A 97 -14.49 -3.64 -10.72
CA VAL A 97 -14.20 -2.28 -10.25
C VAL A 97 -13.77 -2.22 -8.78
N ARG A 98 -14.10 -3.24 -7.97
CA ARG A 98 -13.64 -3.37 -6.58
C ARG A 98 -12.13 -3.60 -6.46
N ARG A 99 -11.46 -3.94 -7.54
CA ARG A 99 -10.00 -4.02 -7.64
C ARG A 99 -9.36 -2.69 -8.01
N GLU A 100 -10.12 -1.75 -8.56
CA GLU A 100 -9.64 -0.51 -9.19
C GLU A 100 -10.01 0.73 -8.37
N ARG A 101 -11.22 0.75 -7.76
CA ARG A 101 -11.73 1.92 -7.05
C ARG A 101 -11.06 2.10 -5.69
N MET A 102 -10.54 3.31 -5.48
CA MET A 102 -9.98 3.75 -4.21
C MET A 102 -11.02 4.52 -3.39
N GLY A 103 -10.87 4.49 -2.08
CA GLY A 103 -11.53 5.37 -1.15
C GLY A 103 -10.51 6.26 -0.45
N HIS A 104 -10.97 7.10 0.48
CA HIS A 104 -10.09 7.93 1.32
C HIS A 104 -10.63 8.05 2.74
N ILE A 105 -9.75 8.49 3.63
CA ILE A 105 -10.07 8.90 5.00
C ILE A 105 -9.66 10.37 5.13
N GLU A 106 -10.59 11.26 5.52
CA GLU A 106 -10.26 12.62 5.93
C GLU A 106 -9.71 12.58 7.35
N LEU A 107 -8.43 12.92 7.50
CA LEU A 107 -7.78 12.92 8.81
C LEU A 107 -8.23 14.14 9.62
N ALA A 108 -8.48 13.94 10.91
CA ALA A 108 -8.89 15.00 11.84
C ALA A 108 -7.74 15.95 12.18
N ALA A 109 -6.50 15.48 12.03
CA ALA A 109 -5.29 16.28 12.13
C ALA A 109 -4.28 15.80 11.08
N PRO A 110 -3.44 16.68 10.53
CA PRO A 110 -2.37 16.30 9.61
C PRO A 110 -1.41 15.29 10.24
N VAL A 111 -0.86 14.39 9.42
CA VAL A 111 0.05 13.32 9.85
C VAL A 111 1.27 13.30 8.95
N ALA A 112 2.47 13.32 9.52
CA ALA A 112 3.71 13.24 8.76
C ALA A 112 3.91 11.83 8.19
N HIS A 113 4.33 11.75 6.92
CA HIS A 113 4.58 10.47 6.26
C HIS A 113 5.90 9.87 6.76
N ILE A 114 5.83 8.68 7.36
CA ILE A 114 6.97 8.02 8.02
C ILE A 114 8.17 7.78 7.08
N TRP A 115 7.96 7.58 5.77
CA TRP A 115 9.05 7.40 4.83
C TRP A 115 9.89 8.66 4.64
N PHE A 116 9.29 9.85 4.71
CA PHE A 116 10.01 11.11 4.61
C PHE A 116 10.61 11.54 5.94
N LEU A 117 10.05 11.05 7.05
CA LEU A 117 10.57 11.27 8.39
C LEU A 117 11.78 10.37 8.68
N LYS A 118 11.62 9.05 8.59
CA LYS A 118 12.61 8.04 9.03
C LYS A 118 13.55 7.56 7.92
N SER A 119 13.56 8.18 6.75
CA SER A 119 14.62 7.92 5.77
C SER A 119 15.96 8.50 6.23
N LEU A 120 17.06 7.90 5.81
CA LEU A 120 18.40 8.41 6.07
C LEU A 120 19.03 8.89 4.74
N PRO A 121 19.23 10.21 4.57
CA PRO A 121 18.82 11.32 5.43
C PRO A 121 17.31 11.58 5.42
N SER A 122 16.76 12.12 6.53
CA SER A 122 15.36 12.52 6.61
C SER A 122 15.08 13.68 5.66
N ARG A 123 14.10 13.50 4.76
CA ARG A 123 13.76 14.54 3.79
C ARG A 123 12.99 15.70 4.41
N LEU A 124 12.13 15.41 5.38
CA LEU A 124 11.44 16.44 6.17
C LEU A 124 12.43 17.28 6.95
N ALA A 125 13.37 16.64 7.67
CA ALA A 125 14.38 17.34 8.45
C ALA A 125 15.32 18.19 7.57
N LEU A 126 15.73 17.68 6.40
CA LEU A 126 16.56 18.43 5.45
C LEU A 126 15.84 19.63 4.86
N ALA A 127 14.55 19.53 4.56
CA ALA A 127 13.77 20.64 4.01
C ALA A 127 13.74 21.83 4.99
N LEU A 128 13.47 21.54 6.28
CA LEU A 128 13.36 22.55 7.34
C LEU A 128 14.70 22.88 8.04
N ASP A 129 15.78 22.26 7.63
CA ASP A 129 17.11 22.38 8.26
C ASP A 129 17.19 21.92 9.73
N LEU A 130 16.26 21.09 10.15
CA LEU A 130 16.18 20.53 11.50
C LEU A 130 17.01 19.24 11.63
N THR A 131 17.31 18.85 12.88
CA THR A 131 17.81 17.49 13.12
C THR A 131 16.64 16.49 13.15
N LEU A 132 16.91 15.23 12.84
CA LEU A 132 15.87 14.18 12.89
C LEU A 132 15.30 14.05 14.31
N LYS A 133 16.14 14.20 15.36
CA LYS A 133 15.75 14.09 16.76
C LYS A 133 14.79 15.20 17.16
N ASP A 134 15.08 16.43 16.72
CA ASP A 134 14.25 17.60 17.02
C ASP A 134 12.90 17.50 16.32
N LEU A 135 12.91 17.11 15.04
CA LEU A 135 11.69 16.87 14.29
C LEU A 135 10.81 15.78 14.91
N GLU A 136 11.40 14.70 15.43
CA GLU A 136 10.65 13.67 16.14
C GLU A 136 10.02 14.18 17.42
N ARG A 137 10.72 14.98 18.21
CA ARG A 137 10.15 15.59 19.42
C ARG A 137 8.90 16.41 19.12
N VAL A 138 8.93 17.21 18.05
CA VAL A 138 7.78 18.01 17.64
C VAL A 138 6.63 17.12 17.16
N LEU A 139 6.89 16.19 16.24
CA LEU A 139 5.86 15.34 15.64
C LEU A 139 5.16 14.43 16.64
N TYR A 140 5.86 14.01 17.70
CA TYR A 140 5.28 13.14 18.73
C TYR A 140 4.90 13.90 20.01
N PHE A 141 4.75 15.22 19.92
CA PHE A 141 4.23 16.08 20.97
C PHE A 141 5.08 16.10 22.25
N GLU A 142 6.40 16.11 22.10
CA GLU A 142 7.37 16.23 23.21
C GLU A 142 7.93 17.65 23.35
N SER A 143 7.88 18.47 22.30
CA SER A 143 8.38 19.86 22.31
C SER A 143 7.58 20.72 21.34
N PHE A 144 7.48 22.02 21.64
CA PHE A 144 6.95 23.02 20.72
C PHE A 144 8.00 23.42 19.69
N ILE A 145 7.54 23.92 18.57
CA ILE A 145 8.35 24.55 17.52
C ILE A 145 7.77 25.94 17.21
N VAL A 146 8.64 26.93 17.14
CA VAL A 146 8.26 28.29 16.76
C VAL A 146 8.01 28.36 15.28
N MET A 147 6.80 28.76 14.88
CA MET A 147 6.39 28.97 13.49
C MET A 147 6.60 30.41 13.09
N GLU A 148 6.13 31.33 13.89
CA GLU A 148 6.25 32.78 13.67
C GLU A 148 6.80 33.44 14.94
N PRO A 149 8.01 34.02 14.90
CA PRO A 149 8.65 34.61 16.07
C PRO A 149 8.10 36.00 16.45
N GLY A 150 7.41 36.69 15.55
CA GLY A 150 6.93 38.04 15.78
C GLY A 150 8.05 39.02 16.10
N MET A 151 7.86 39.86 17.17
CA MET A 151 8.87 40.80 17.68
C MET A 151 9.64 40.26 18.90
N THR A 152 9.75 38.95 19.03
CA THR A 152 10.45 38.29 20.16
C THR A 152 11.88 37.94 19.77
N ASP A 153 12.70 37.54 20.78
CA ASP A 153 14.07 37.06 20.59
C ASP A 153 14.14 35.60 20.10
N LEU A 154 13.00 34.99 19.72
CA LEU A 154 12.89 33.63 19.24
C LEU A 154 13.23 33.53 17.74
N GLU A 155 13.70 32.37 17.31
CA GLU A 155 14.00 32.09 15.92
C GLU A 155 12.98 31.10 15.32
N VAL A 156 12.67 31.23 14.01
CA VAL A 156 11.82 30.27 13.30
C VAL A 156 12.46 28.88 13.35
N GLY A 157 11.68 27.88 13.76
CA GLY A 157 12.17 26.50 13.88
C GLY A 157 12.87 26.23 15.21
N GLN A 158 12.97 27.20 16.14
CA GLN A 158 13.47 26.97 17.49
C GLN A 158 12.53 26.03 18.26
N LEU A 159 13.11 25.10 19.01
CA LEU A 159 12.37 24.19 19.88
C LEU A 159 12.25 24.77 21.28
N LEU A 160 11.05 24.66 21.83
CA LEU A 160 10.75 25.04 23.19
C LEU A 160 10.22 23.81 23.96
N THR A 161 10.66 23.64 25.18
CA THR A 161 10.05 22.72 26.16
C THR A 161 8.70 23.28 26.62
N ASP A 162 7.90 22.48 27.32
CA ASP A 162 6.65 22.99 27.90
C ASP A 162 6.92 24.17 28.86
N GLU A 163 7.99 24.10 29.67
CA GLU A 163 8.38 25.16 30.62
C GLU A 163 8.77 26.43 29.86
N GLU A 164 9.69 26.35 28.92
CA GLU A 164 10.14 27.48 28.09
C GLU A 164 9.00 28.11 27.29
N TYR A 165 8.04 27.33 26.83
CA TYR A 165 6.88 27.82 26.12
C TYR A 165 5.97 28.66 27.02
N TYR A 166 5.71 28.21 28.26
CA TYR A 166 4.89 28.96 29.21
C TYR A 166 5.61 30.21 29.69
N GLU A 167 6.93 30.18 29.93
CA GLU A 167 7.73 31.35 30.24
C GLU A 167 7.72 32.38 29.11
N ALA A 168 7.83 31.93 27.88
CA ALA A 168 7.72 32.79 26.70
C ALA A 168 6.33 33.41 26.56
N LEU A 169 5.27 32.65 26.85
CA LEU A 169 3.89 33.13 26.83
C LEU A 169 3.63 34.19 27.91
N GLU A 170 4.22 34.03 29.11
CA GLU A 170 4.16 35.02 30.18
C GLU A 170 4.92 36.31 29.85
N THR A 171 6.03 36.19 29.08
CA THR A 171 6.92 37.32 28.76
C THR A 171 6.40 38.13 27.56
N TRP A 172 5.98 37.44 26.47
CA TRP A 172 5.63 38.07 25.20
C TRP A 172 4.15 37.91 24.81
N GLY A 173 3.35 37.15 25.60
CA GLY A 173 1.93 36.94 25.34
C GLY A 173 1.70 36.27 23.98
N ASP A 174 0.81 36.84 23.16
CA ASP A 174 0.39 36.32 21.85
C ASP A 174 1.23 36.91 20.68
N GLU A 175 2.43 37.48 20.95
CA GLU A 175 3.25 38.09 19.90
C GLU A 175 3.99 37.07 19.04
N PHE A 176 4.06 35.79 19.45
CA PHE A 176 4.67 34.69 18.70
C PHE A 176 3.71 33.53 18.52
N GLU A 177 3.92 32.73 17.49
CA GLU A 177 3.17 31.52 17.24
C GLU A 177 4.08 30.29 17.32
N ALA A 178 3.76 29.38 18.25
CA ALA A 178 4.44 28.10 18.39
C ALA A 178 3.42 26.97 18.54
N GLY A 179 3.76 25.81 17.99
CA GLY A 179 2.84 24.67 18.01
C GLY A 179 3.55 23.32 18.07
N MET A 180 2.76 22.26 18.15
CA MET A 180 3.25 20.88 18.19
C MET A 180 2.64 20.04 17.09
N GLY A 181 3.31 18.95 16.75
CA GLY A 181 2.80 17.92 15.85
C GLY A 181 3.01 18.22 14.37
N ALA A 182 2.37 17.43 13.52
CA ALA A 182 2.54 17.52 12.09
C ALA A 182 1.89 18.77 11.46
N GLU A 183 0.96 19.39 12.16
CA GLU A 183 0.29 20.62 11.75
C GLU A 183 1.29 21.78 11.67
N SER A 184 2.07 22.00 12.74
CA SER A 184 3.11 23.03 12.79
C SER A 184 4.20 22.79 11.73
N ILE A 185 4.61 21.54 11.55
CA ILE A 185 5.57 21.17 10.50
C ILE A 185 5.00 21.43 9.11
N GLN A 186 3.71 21.21 8.90
CA GLN A 186 3.05 21.49 7.63
C GLN A 186 3.02 22.99 7.34
N THR A 187 2.72 23.82 8.34
CA THR A 187 2.76 25.29 8.22
C THR A 187 4.15 25.75 7.82
N LEU A 188 5.20 25.34 8.53
CA LEU A 188 6.58 25.68 8.18
C LEU A 188 6.98 25.23 6.75
N LEU A 189 6.44 24.10 6.27
CA LEU A 189 6.70 23.62 4.90
C LEU A 189 5.91 24.41 3.84
N LYS A 190 4.73 24.95 4.18
CA LYS A 190 3.95 25.83 3.31
C LYS A 190 4.59 27.20 3.15
N ASP A 191 5.14 27.73 4.24
CA ASP A 191 5.78 29.05 4.30
C ASP A 191 7.21 29.04 3.73
N LEU A 192 7.77 27.84 3.47
CA LEU A 192 9.11 27.67 2.92
C LEU A 192 9.17 28.16 1.46
N ASP A 193 9.83 29.31 1.22
CA ASP A 193 10.20 29.76 -0.11
C ASP A 193 11.40 28.96 -0.62
N LEU A 194 11.15 28.08 -1.61
CA LEU A 194 12.17 27.21 -2.19
C LEU A 194 13.25 27.99 -2.94
N GLU A 195 12.90 29.08 -3.63
CA GLU A 195 13.85 29.85 -4.42
C GLU A 195 14.78 30.68 -3.54
N ALA A 196 14.24 31.34 -2.51
CA ALA A 196 15.02 32.04 -1.52
C ALA A 196 15.98 31.10 -0.79
N ALA A 197 15.48 29.99 -0.26
CA ALA A 197 16.30 28.99 0.45
C ALA A 197 17.41 28.37 -0.43
N ILE A 198 17.19 28.22 -1.74
CA ILE A 198 18.22 27.75 -2.67
C ILE A 198 19.30 28.82 -2.85
N LYS A 199 18.95 30.11 -2.98
CA LYS A 199 19.89 31.21 -3.10
C LYS A 199 20.76 31.36 -1.84
N ASP A 200 20.12 31.38 -0.67
CA ASP A 200 20.81 31.51 0.63
C ASP A 200 21.88 30.40 0.81
N ILE A 201 21.50 29.14 0.52
CA ILE A 201 22.46 28.03 0.60
C ILE A 201 23.59 28.19 -0.42
N GLN A 202 23.33 28.70 -1.63
CA GLN A 202 24.37 28.92 -2.63
C GLN A 202 25.34 30.03 -2.25
N GLU A 203 24.87 31.04 -1.52
CA GLU A 203 25.70 32.14 -1.00
C GLU A 203 26.52 31.70 0.25
N GLU A 204 25.94 30.86 1.11
CA GLU A 204 26.63 30.37 2.31
C GLU A 204 27.70 29.27 2.02
N MET A 205 27.49 28.47 0.96
CA MET A 205 28.43 27.38 0.63
C MET A 205 29.90 27.83 0.43
N PRO A 206 30.20 28.90 -0.32
CA PRO A 206 31.58 29.35 -0.50
C PRO A 206 32.19 29.94 0.77
N LEU A 207 31.37 30.44 1.70
CA LEU A 207 31.84 31.02 2.96
C LEU A 207 32.19 29.97 4.01
N THR A 208 31.67 28.76 3.85
CA THR A 208 31.79 27.68 4.85
C THR A 208 33.07 26.86 4.62
N LYS A 209 33.93 26.81 5.63
CA LYS A 209 35.16 25.99 5.62
C LYS A 209 34.98 24.55 6.14
N SER A 210 33.83 24.23 6.80
CA SER A 210 33.59 22.93 7.38
C SER A 210 33.06 21.93 6.33
N GLU A 211 33.84 20.87 6.07
CA GLU A 211 33.45 19.80 5.14
C GLU A 211 32.11 19.13 5.50
N ALA A 212 31.83 18.97 6.79
CA ALA A 212 30.55 18.38 7.24
C ALA A 212 29.36 19.28 6.92
N LYS A 213 29.48 20.60 7.13
CA LYS A 213 28.45 21.58 6.76
C LYS A 213 28.25 21.62 5.24
N LEU A 214 29.33 21.62 4.46
CA LEU A 214 29.26 21.59 3.00
C LEU A 214 28.52 20.34 2.48
N LYS A 215 28.77 19.17 3.06
CA LYS A 215 28.03 17.94 2.74
C LYS A 215 26.53 18.03 3.09
N LYS A 216 26.19 18.71 4.23
CA LYS A 216 24.80 18.96 4.62
C LYS A 216 24.12 19.90 3.62
N TYR A 217 24.73 21.02 3.29
CA TYR A 217 24.24 21.99 2.33
C TYR A 217 24.05 21.39 0.94
N ALA A 218 25.01 20.62 0.44
CA ALA A 218 24.89 19.95 -0.85
C ALA A 218 23.69 19.00 -0.92
N LYS A 219 23.41 18.25 0.17
CA LYS A 219 22.24 17.36 0.23
C LYS A 219 20.93 18.15 0.29
N ARG A 220 20.87 19.24 1.09
CA ARG A 220 19.72 20.12 1.19
C ARG A 220 19.44 20.82 -0.13
N LEU A 221 20.44 21.40 -0.76
CA LEU A 221 20.36 22.06 -2.06
C LEU A 221 19.82 21.10 -3.15
N LYS A 222 20.33 19.87 -3.18
CA LYS A 222 19.85 18.84 -4.12
C LYS A 222 18.37 18.53 -3.90
N LEU A 223 17.94 18.45 -2.66
CA LEU A 223 16.52 18.18 -2.32
C LEU A 223 15.61 19.34 -2.75
N LEU A 224 15.96 20.58 -2.37
CA LEU A 224 15.17 21.78 -2.69
C LEU A 224 15.08 22.00 -4.22
N LYS A 225 16.19 21.86 -4.95
CA LYS A 225 16.19 21.90 -6.42
C LYS A 225 15.28 20.86 -7.02
N SER A 226 15.30 19.62 -6.49
CA SER A 226 14.41 18.55 -6.97
C SER A 226 12.93 18.86 -6.73
N PHE A 227 12.57 19.53 -5.63
CA PHE A 227 11.22 20.01 -5.41
C PHE A 227 10.83 21.08 -6.42
N ASN A 228 11.68 22.08 -6.62
CA ASN A 228 11.42 23.19 -7.56
C ASN A 228 11.26 22.68 -9.00
N GLU A 229 12.17 21.84 -9.48
CA GLU A 229 12.15 21.28 -10.84
C GLU A 229 10.98 20.32 -11.09
N SER A 230 10.58 19.54 -10.07
CA SER A 230 9.52 18.54 -10.22
C SER A 230 8.12 19.09 -10.09
N GLY A 231 7.94 20.29 -9.54
CA GLY A 231 6.64 20.89 -9.22
C GLY A 231 5.93 20.19 -8.04
N ASN A 232 6.63 19.34 -7.29
CA ASN A 232 6.12 18.80 -6.04
C ASN A 232 6.27 19.84 -4.92
N ARG A 233 5.27 19.94 -4.04
CA ARG A 233 5.33 20.83 -2.90
C ARG A 233 5.81 20.09 -1.66
N PRO A 234 6.69 20.70 -0.83
CA PRO A 234 7.20 20.04 0.39
C PRO A 234 6.10 19.68 1.39
N GLU A 235 5.05 20.48 1.49
CA GLU A 235 3.89 20.27 2.37
C GLU A 235 3.15 18.95 2.08
N TRP A 236 3.27 18.39 0.87
CA TRP A 236 2.66 17.10 0.53
C TRP A 236 3.34 15.89 1.18
N MET A 237 4.46 16.10 1.88
CA MET A 237 5.07 15.08 2.74
C MET A 237 4.30 14.88 4.05
N VAL A 238 3.35 15.80 4.36
CA VAL A 238 2.39 15.71 5.46
C VAL A 238 1.02 15.39 4.87
N LEU A 239 0.38 14.36 5.39
CA LEU A 239 -0.89 13.84 4.88
C LEU A 239 -2.06 14.49 5.61
N GLU A 240 -2.98 15.10 4.87
CA GLU A 240 -4.31 15.53 5.33
C GLU A 240 -5.36 14.48 5.00
N VAL A 241 -5.16 13.77 3.89
CA VAL A 241 -6.06 12.75 3.38
C VAL A 241 -5.30 11.47 3.16
N LEU A 242 -5.81 10.36 3.68
CA LEU A 242 -5.20 9.05 3.55
C LEU A 242 -5.94 8.22 2.50
N PRO A 243 -5.28 7.77 1.42
CA PRO A 243 -5.92 6.91 0.42
C PRO A 243 -6.13 5.49 0.98
N ILE A 244 -7.25 4.89 0.59
CA ILE A 244 -7.58 3.50 0.94
C ILE A 244 -7.46 2.62 -0.29
N LEU A 245 -6.67 1.55 -0.14
CA LEU A 245 -6.47 0.54 -1.16
C LEU A 245 -7.80 -0.14 -1.54
N PRO A 246 -8.05 -0.48 -2.81
CA PRO A 246 -9.24 -1.21 -3.23
C PRO A 246 -9.46 -2.52 -2.42
N PRO A 247 -10.72 -2.91 -2.15
CA PRO A 247 -11.02 -4.08 -1.30
C PRO A 247 -10.43 -5.39 -1.79
N ASP A 248 -10.40 -5.63 -3.10
CA ASP A 248 -9.90 -6.88 -3.67
C ASP A 248 -8.38 -7.02 -3.57
N LEU A 249 -7.65 -5.92 -3.30
CA LEU A 249 -6.22 -5.95 -3.01
C LEU A 249 -5.91 -6.20 -1.51
N ARG A 250 -6.94 -6.18 -0.65
CA ARG A 250 -6.90 -6.51 0.78
C ARG A 250 -8.09 -7.41 1.16
N PRO A 251 -8.21 -8.59 0.55
CA PRO A 251 -9.43 -9.38 0.57
C PRO A 251 -9.80 -9.89 1.96
N LEU A 252 -11.08 -10.14 2.13
CA LEU A 252 -11.68 -10.83 3.25
C LEU A 252 -12.31 -12.12 2.71
N VAL A 253 -11.71 -13.26 3.03
CA VAL A 253 -12.07 -14.55 2.47
C VAL A 253 -12.81 -15.39 3.51
N PRO A 254 -14.03 -15.86 3.22
CA PRO A 254 -14.74 -16.78 4.11
C PRO A 254 -14.04 -18.16 4.13
N LEU A 255 -13.85 -18.68 5.31
CA LEU A 255 -13.35 -20.04 5.57
C LEU A 255 -14.50 -20.94 6.02
N GLU A 256 -14.27 -22.26 5.96
CA GLU A 256 -15.19 -23.23 6.53
C GLU A 256 -15.40 -22.98 8.03
N GLY A 257 -16.63 -23.14 8.51
CA GLY A 257 -17.02 -22.86 9.90
C GLY A 257 -17.33 -21.40 10.22
N GLY A 258 -17.66 -20.56 9.22
CA GLY A 258 -18.12 -19.17 9.42
C GLY A 258 -17.04 -18.19 9.86
N ARG A 259 -15.76 -18.59 9.82
CA ARG A 259 -14.60 -17.74 10.09
C ARG A 259 -14.16 -17.02 8.82
N PHE A 260 -13.47 -15.88 8.99
CA PHE A 260 -12.90 -15.11 7.87
C PHE A 260 -11.39 -15.01 8.01
N ALA A 261 -10.68 -15.23 6.92
CA ALA A 261 -9.29 -14.82 6.77
C ALA A 261 -9.27 -13.41 6.21
N THR A 262 -8.55 -12.51 6.86
CA THR A 262 -8.45 -11.12 6.45
C THR A 262 -7.00 -10.73 6.24
N SER A 263 -6.78 -9.77 5.35
CA SER A 263 -5.47 -9.12 5.22
C SER A 263 -5.16 -8.28 6.46
N ASP A 264 -3.91 -8.30 6.92
CA ASP A 264 -3.43 -7.49 8.04
C ASP A 264 -3.70 -5.97 7.83
N LEU A 265 -3.74 -5.52 6.55
CA LEU A 265 -4.06 -4.13 6.20
C LEU A 265 -5.44 -3.70 6.69
N ASN A 266 -6.42 -4.58 6.70
CA ASN A 266 -7.76 -4.23 7.19
C ASN A 266 -7.74 -3.87 8.69
N ASP A 267 -6.95 -4.58 9.49
CA ASP A 267 -6.81 -4.28 10.92
C ASP A 267 -6.07 -2.96 11.15
N LEU A 268 -5.05 -2.68 10.33
CA LEU A 268 -4.32 -1.40 10.38
C LEU A 268 -5.22 -0.23 9.97
N TYR A 269 -6.00 -0.35 8.88
CA TYR A 269 -6.99 0.68 8.50
C TYR A 269 -8.06 0.87 9.59
N ARG A 270 -8.57 -0.19 10.19
CA ARG A 270 -9.54 -0.10 11.30
C ARG A 270 -8.96 0.68 12.48
N ARG A 271 -7.70 0.46 12.84
CA ARG A 271 -7.02 1.23 13.91
C ARG A 271 -6.95 2.72 13.56
N VAL A 272 -6.57 3.06 12.34
CA VAL A 272 -6.54 4.46 11.88
C VAL A 272 -7.92 5.09 11.96
N ILE A 273 -8.96 4.45 11.43
CA ILE A 273 -10.33 4.99 11.44
C ILE A 273 -10.84 5.17 12.87
N ASN A 274 -10.59 4.20 13.75
CA ASN A 274 -11.02 4.29 15.15
C ASN A 274 -10.35 5.49 15.87
N ARG A 275 -9.03 5.67 15.70
CA ARG A 275 -8.29 6.81 16.26
C ARG A 275 -8.77 8.13 15.68
N ASN A 276 -8.96 8.18 14.37
CA ASN A 276 -9.45 9.36 13.67
C ASN A 276 -10.84 9.77 14.15
N ASN A 277 -11.78 8.83 14.25
CA ASN A 277 -13.13 9.10 14.73
C ASN A 277 -13.16 9.53 16.20
N ARG A 278 -12.28 8.94 17.02
CA ARG A 278 -12.14 9.34 18.41
C ARG A 278 -11.60 10.75 18.53
N LEU A 279 -10.57 11.10 17.74
CA LEU A 279 -10.04 12.46 17.71
C LEU A 279 -11.09 13.47 17.23
N LYS A 280 -11.84 13.18 16.15
CA LYS A 280 -12.94 14.04 15.68
C LYS A 280 -13.92 14.34 16.82
N ARG A 281 -14.33 13.30 17.54
CA ARG A 281 -15.27 13.44 18.69
C ARG A 281 -14.68 14.28 19.83
N LEU A 282 -13.40 14.12 20.13
CA LEU A 282 -12.73 14.91 21.19
C LEU A 282 -12.63 16.38 20.80
N LEU A 283 -12.34 16.67 19.53
CA LEU A 283 -12.32 18.04 19.01
C LEU A 283 -13.72 18.66 19.02
N ASP A 284 -14.76 17.93 18.62
CA ASP A 284 -16.17 18.40 18.66
C ASP A 284 -16.65 18.69 20.10
N LEU A 285 -16.09 17.99 21.08
CA LEU A 285 -16.43 18.17 22.51
C LEU A 285 -15.53 19.22 23.19
N ASN A 286 -14.63 19.87 22.47
CA ASN A 286 -13.62 20.78 23.05
C ASN A 286 -12.91 20.18 24.26
N ALA A 287 -12.43 18.94 24.12
CA ALA A 287 -11.73 18.23 25.19
C ALA A 287 -10.39 18.93 25.53
N PRO A 288 -9.88 18.77 26.78
CA PRO A 288 -8.62 19.37 27.20
C PRO A 288 -7.44 19.02 26.27
N ASP A 289 -6.52 19.96 26.07
CA ASP A 289 -5.40 19.83 25.14
C ASP A 289 -4.53 18.61 25.39
N ILE A 290 -4.29 18.25 26.63
CA ILE A 290 -3.50 17.06 26.98
C ILE A 290 -4.09 15.79 26.37
N ILE A 291 -5.42 15.66 26.36
CA ILE A 291 -6.13 14.51 25.81
C ILE A 291 -6.08 14.55 24.28
N THR A 292 -6.33 15.72 23.68
CA THR A 292 -6.31 15.89 22.22
C THR A 292 -4.92 15.69 21.65
N ARG A 293 -3.86 16.22 22.28
CA ARG A 293 -2.46 15.98 21.91
C ARG A 293 -2.11 14.49 21.94
N ASN A 294 -2.49 13.78 23.00
CA ASN A 294 -2.24 12.35 23.09
C ASN A 294 -2.97 11.55 21.99
N GLU A 295 -4.21 11.90 21.67
CA GLU A 295 -4.94 11.21 20.60
C GLU A 295 -4.38 11.58 19.20
N LYS A 296 -3.94 12.83 18.97
CA LYS A 296 -3.20 13.22 17.75
C LYS A 296 -1.91 12.39 17.61
N ARG A 297 -1.15 12.20 18.69
CA ARG A 297 0.04 11.34 18.71
C ARG A 297 -0.29 9.88 18.37
N MET A 298 -1.36 9.34 18.96
CA MET A 298 -1.81 7.97 18.65
C MET A 298 -2.30 7.81 17.21
N LEU A 299 -2.90 8.85 16.63
CA LEU A 299 -3.27 8.87 15.21
C LEU A 299 -2.01 8.81 14.34
N GLN A 300 -1.00 9.65 14.62
CA GLN A 300 0.30 9.63 13.94
C GLN A 300 0.91 8.21 13.99
N GLU A 301 0.96 7.59 15.17
CA GLU A 301 1.51 6.23 15.35
C GLU A 301 0.70 5.17 14.59
N SER A 302 -0.61 5.30 14.50
CA SER A 302 -1.45 4.35 13.76
C SER A 302 -1.26 4.43 12.25
N VAL A 303 -1.04 5.64 11.72
CA VAL A 303 -0.71 5.84 10.30
C VAL A 303 0.71 5.37 10.00
N ASP A 304 1.66 5.62 10.90
CA ASP A 304 3.03 5.10 10.78
C ASP A 304 3.03 3.57 10.67
N ALA A 305 2.25 2.89 11.51
CA ALA A 305 2.12 1.43 11.48
C ALA A 305 1.47 0.93 10.18
N LEU A 306 0.50 1.65 9.63
CA LEU A 306 -0.12 1.31 8.34
C LEU A 306 0.89 1.41 7.19
N LEU A 307 1.70 2.46 7.16
CA LEU A 307 2.65 2.73 6.09
C LEU A 307 3.90 1.84 6.19
N ASP A 308 4.54 1.76 7.35
CA ASP A 308 5.75 0.96 7.59
C ASP A 308 5.83 0.49 9.05
N ASN A 309 5.17 -0.61 9.36
CA ASN A 309 5.10 -1.15 10.72
C ASN A 309 6.47 -1.58 11.25
N GLY A 310 6.82 -1.13 12.45
CA GLY A 310 8.10 -1.41 13.09
C GLY A 310 9.25 -0.47 12.67
N ARG A 311 8.99 0.53 11.83
CA ARG A 311 9.98 1.56 11.49
C ARG A 311 10.33 2.44 12.68
N ARG A 312 9.36 2.68 13.55
CA ARG A 312 9.51 3.40 14.81
C ARG A 312 9.05 2.54 15.98
N GLY A 313 10.00 2.18 16.86
CA GLY A 313 9.71 1.42 18.06
C GLY A 313 9.21 0.00 17.82
N ARG A 314 8.40 -0.51 18.74
CA ARG A 314 7.83 -1.87 18.63
C ARG A 314 6.77 -1.95 17.56
N ALA A 315 6.87 -2.97 16.72
CA ALA A 315 5.86 -3.25 15.71
C ALA A 315 4.50 -3.59 16.35
N VAL A 316 3.43 -3.10 15.73
CA VAL A 316 2.07 -3.48 16.09
C VAL A 316 1.86 -4.95 15.73
N THR A 317 1.39 -5.74 16.69
CA THR A 317 1.19 -7.19 16.54
C THR A 317 -0.28 -7.57 16.53
N GLY A 318 -0.59 -8.68 15.87
CA GLY A 318 -1.90 -9.33 15.92
C GLY A 318 -2.07 -10.22 17.15
N SER A 319 -3.16 -10.97 17.21
CA SER A 319 -3.50 -11.90 18.29
C SER A 319 -2.40 -12.95 18.55
N ASN A 320 -1.70 -13.40 17.51
CA ASN A 320 -0.63 -14.40 17.57
C ASN A 320 0.76 -13.79 17.87
N LYS A 321 0.83 -12.56 18.39
CA LYS A 321 2.10 -11.83 18.64
C LYS A 321 2.98 -11.64 17.41
N ARG A 322 2.48 -11.99 16.21
CA ARG A 322 3.16 -11.74 14.93
C ARG A 322 2.98 -10.26 14.52
N PRO A 323 4.03 -9.57 14.06
CA PRO A 323 3.90 -8.24 13.50
C PRO A 323 2.91 -8.22 12.33
N LEU A 324 2.03 -7.21 12.29
CA LEU A 324 1.10 -7.03 11.19
C LEU A 324 1.86 -6.52 9.96
N LYS A 325 1.51 -7.05 8.79
CA LYS A 325 2.13 -6.71 7.51
C LYS A 325 1.61 -5.36 7.01
N SER A 326 2.50 -4.37 6.94
CA SER A 326 2.19 -3.00 6.48
C SER A 326 2.22 -2.86 4.96
N LEU A 327 1.86 -1.66 4.45
CA LEU A 327 1.95 -1.33 3.01
C LEU A 327 3.39 -1.46 2.49
N ALA A 328 4.39 -1.01 3.26
CA ALA A 328 5.79 -1.17 2.90
C ALA A 328 6.20 -2.64 2.75
N ASP A 329 5.72 -3.51 3.64
CA ASP A 329 6.01 -4.95 3.61
C ASP A 329 5.34 -5.66 2.43
N MET A 330 4.28 -5.08 1.86
CA MET A 330 3.64 -5.58 0.63
C MET A 330 4.54 -5.39 -0.60
N ILE A 331 5.46 -4.43 -0.57
CA ILE A 331 6.31 -4.04 -1.69
C ILE A 331 7.71 -4.61 -1.55
N LYS A 332 8.32 -4.44 -0.36
CA LYS A 332 9.71 -4.80 -0.06
C LYS A 332 9.89 -6.24 0.47
N GLY A 333 11.12 -6.70 0.45
CA GLY A 333 11.52 -8.01 0.98
C GLY A 333 11.25 -9.20 0.07
N LYS A 334 11.55 -10.42 0.56
CA LYS A 334 11.44 -11.69 -0.20
C LYS A 334 10.00 -12.00 -0.60
N GLN A 335 9.03 -11.64 0.24
CA GLN A 335 7.60 -11.86 0.04
C GLN A 335 6.88 -10.60 -0.48
N GLY A 336 7.62 -9.57 -0.85
CA GLY A 336 7.08 -8.35 -1.42
C GLY A 336 6.76 -8.50 -2.91
N ARG A 337 6.02 -7.54 -3.44
CA ARG A 337 5.52 -7.55 -4.82
C ARG A 337 6.64 -7.64 -5.85
N PHE A 338 7.74 -6.93 -5.64
CA PHE A 338 8.86 -6.96 -6.58
C PHE A 338 9.48 -8.35 -6.71
N ARG A 339 9.91 -8.95 -5.61
CA ARG A 339 10.64 -10.24 -5.64
C ARG A 339 9.75 -11.45 -5.86
N GLN A 340 8.49 -11.41 -5.43
CA GLN A 340 7.60 -12.58 -5.48
C GLN A 340 6.70 -12.59 -6.71
N ASN A 341 6.34 -11.44 -7.29
CA ASN A 341 5.34 -11.37 -8.34
C ASN A 341 5.81 -10.69 -9.64
N LEU A 342 6.87 -9.84 -9.59
CA LEU A 342 7.34 -9.09 -10.74
C LEU A 342 8.65 -9.65 -11.30
N LEU A 343 9.69 -9.82 -10.49
CA LEU A 343 10.97 -10.39 -10.93
C LEU A 343 10.88 -11.89 -11.23
N GLY A 344 9.93 -12.57 -10.65
CA GLY A 344 9.64 -13.97 -10.89
C GLY A 344 8.27 -14.33 -10.38
N LYS A 345 7.60 -15.26 -11.06
CA LYS A 345 6.28 -15.78 -10.70
C LYS A 345 6.34 -17.30 -10.57
N ARG A 346 5.43 -17.87 -9.79
CA ARG A 346 5.18 -19.31 -9.88
C ARG A 346 4.49 -19.58 -11.21
N VAL A 347 5.00 -20.58 -11.91
CA VAL A 347 4.47 -21.00 -13.21
C VAL A 347 3.77 -22.34 -13.09
N ASP A 348 2.78 -22.57 -13.95
CA ASP A 348 2.13 -23.87 -14.09
C ASP A 348 3.10 -24.89 -14.68
N TYR A 349 2.76 -26.17 -14.55
CA TYR A 349 3.58 -27.31 -15.03
C TYR A 349 4.99 -27.29 -14.47
N SER A 350 5.12 -26.97 -13.20
CA SER A 350 6.36 -26.98 -12.42
C SER A 350 6.17 -27.78 -11.14
N GLY A 351 7.22 -28.46 -10.70
CA GLY A 351 7.20 -29.29 -9.52
C GLY A 351 8.45 -29.10 -8.69
N ARG A 352 8.40 -29.55 -7.44
CA ARG A 352 9.53 -29.53 -6.52
C ARG A 352 9.55 -30.83 -5.72
N SER A 353 10.71 -31.46 -5.63
CA SER A 353 10.90 -32.67 -4.85
C SER A 353 12.26 -32.68 -4.17
N VAL A 354 12.44 -33.62 -3.28
CA VAL A 354 13.75 -33.91 -2.65
C VAL A 354 14.63 -34.62 -3.66
N ILE A 355 15.91 -34.30 -3.68
CA ILE A 355 16.92 -34.99 -4.50
C ILE A 355 17.61 -36.02 -3.69
N VAL A 356 17.87 -37.21 -4.30
CA VAL A 356 18.57 -38.32 -3.72
C VAL A 356 19.62 -38.87 -4.70
N VAL A 357 20.55 -39.63 -4.21
CA VAL A 357 21.58 -40.29 -5.06
C VAL A 357 20.92 -41.38 -5.92
N GLY A 358 21.27 -41.40 -7.22
CA GLY A 358 20.85 -42.45 -8.16
C GLY A 358 22.06 -43.26 -8.61
N PRO A 359 22.47 -44.34 -7.85
CA PRO A 359 23.72 -45.05 -8.12
C PRO A 359 23.73 -45.76 -9.47
N THR A 360 22.59 -46.02 -10.06
CA THR A 360 22.45 -46.69 -11.38
C THR A 360 22.39 -45.69 -12.55
N LEU A 361 22.31 -44.40 -12.27
CA LEU A 361 22.21 -43.35 -13.30
C LEU A 361 23.59 -42.87 -13.75
N LYS A 362 23.73 -42.57 -15.03
CA LYS A 362 24.93 -41.94 -15.56
C LYS A 362 24.96 -40.45 -15.17
N LEU A 363 26.14 -39.80 -15.25
CA LEU A 363 26.32 -38.39 -14.88
C LEU A 363 25.40 -37.39 -15.61
N HIS A 364 24.98 -37.71 -16.81
CA HIS A 364 24.09 -36.89 -17.63
C HIS A 364 22.59 -37.28 -17.49
N GLN A 365 22.27 -38.24 -16.64
CA GLN A 365 20.91 -38.73 -16.44
C GLN A 365 20.35 -38.31 -15.11
N CYS A 366 19.05 -37.99 -15.10
CA CYS A 366 18.26 -37.68 -13.91
C CYS A 366 16.97 -38.49 -13.92
N GLY A 367 16.66 -39.12 -12.78
CA GLY A 367 15.40 -39.82 -12.60
C GLY A 367 14.31 -38.88 -12.07
N LEU A 368 13.19 -38.80 -12.77
CA LEU A 368 12.01 -38.05 -12.36
C LEU A 368 10.89 -39.01 -11.93
N PRO A 369 10.22 -38.80 -10.79
CA PRO A 369 9.07 -39.61 -10.40
C PRO A 369 7.97 -39.55 -11.48
N LYS A 370 7.51 -40.75 -11.96
CA LYS A 370 6.55 -40.81 -13.07
C LYS A 370 5.23 -40.11 -12.82
N LYS A 371 4.73 -40.05 -11.57
CA LYS A 371 3.53 -39.31 -11.21
C LYS A 371 3.74 -37.78 -11.32
N MET A 372 4.94 -37.31 -10.97
CA MET A 372 5.30 -35.92 -11.17
C MET A 372 5.41 -35.59 -12.67
N ALA A 373 6.02 -36.48 -13.46
CA ALA A 373 6.10 -36.34 -14.91
C ALA A 373 4.70 -36.27 -15.55
N LEU A 374 3.76 -37.09 -15.10
CA LEU A 374 2.38 -37.07 -15.60
C LEU A 374 1.70 -35.74 -15.39
N GLU A 375 1.86 -35.11 -14.21
CA GLU A 375 1.30 -33.78 -13.95
C GLU A 375 1.98 -32.68 -14.79
N LEU A 376 3.30 -32.75 -14.97
CA LEU A 376 4.04 -31.77 -15.76
C LEU A 376 3.65 -31.80 -17.25
N PHE A 377 3.46 -33.00 -17.80
CA PHE A 377 3.16 -33.20 -19.22
C PHE A 377 1.67 -33.36 -19.51
N LYS A 378 0.81 -33.14 -18.55
CA LYS A 378 -0.65 -33.34 -18.64
C LYS A 378 -1.30 -32.78 -19.93
N PRO A 379 -1.02 -31.54 -20.40
CA PRO A 379 -1.60 -31.03 -21.64
C PRO A 379 -1.18 -31.81 -22.88
N PHE A 380 0.08 -32.22 -22.94
CA PHE A 380 0.63 -32.97 -24.06
C PHE A 380 0.03 -34.37 -24.12
N VAL A 381 -0.13 -35.02 -22.96
CA VAL A 381 -0.80 -36.32 -22.86
C VAL A 381 -2.25 -36.22 -23.29
N PHE A 382 -2.98 -35.17 -22.92
CA PHE A 382 -4.34 -34.95 -23.40
C PHE A 382 -4.40 -34.78 -24.92
N GLY A 383 -3.49 -34.00 -25.52
CA GLY A 383 -3.38 -33.83 -26.95
C GLY A 383 -3.10 -35.14 -27.67
N LYS A 384 -2.15 -35.94 -27.19
CA LYS A 384 -1.81 -37.27 -27.77
C LYS A 384 -2.98 -38.25 -27.64
N LEU A 385 -3.65 -38.33 -26.49
CA LEU A 385 -4.85 -39.18 -26.31
C LEU A 385 -5.96 -38.85 -27.30
N GLN A 386 -6.16 -37.57 -27.63
CA GLN A 386 -7.13 -37.16 -28.66
C GLN A 386 -6.63 -37.49 -30.06
N GLN A 387 -5.35 -37.28 -30.36
CA GLN A 387 -4.75 -37.55 -31.65
C GLN A 387 -4.80 -39.05 -32.03
N LEU A 388 -4.62 -39.90 -31.01
CA LEU A 388 -4.69 -41.37 -31.14
C LEU A 388 -6.14 -41.92 -31.08
N GLU A 389 -7.15 -41.03 -31.05
CA GLU A 389 -8.58 -41.36 -30.96
C GLU A 389 -8.97 -42.20 -29.72
N LEU A 390 -8.09 -42.34 -28.73
CA LEU A 390 -8.36 -43.03 -27.44
C LEU A 390 -9.33 -42.23 -26.56
N ALA A 391 -9.37 -40.91 -26.71
CA ALA A 391 -10.29 -40.04 -26.02
C ALA A 391 -10.94 -39.03 -26.97
N ASN A 392 -12.22 -39.18 -27.22
CA ASN A 392 -12.98 -38.27 -28.11
C ASN A 392 -13.25 -36.89 -27.52
N THR A 393 -13.08 -36.75 -26.21
CA THR A 393 -13.31 -35.47 -25.49
C THR A 393 -12.23 -35.23 -24.43
N ILE A 394 -11.90 -33.96 -24.21
CA ILE A 394 -10.97 -33.56 -23.13
C ILE A 394 -11.43 -34.09 -21.76
N LYS A 395 -12.74 -34.17 -21.52
CA LYS A 395 -13.30 -34.70 -20.27
C LYS A 395 -13.01 -36.19 -20.08
N LEU A 396 -13.00 -36.95 -21.16
CA LEU A 396 -12.64 -38.36 -21.13
C LEU A 396 -11.14 -38.52 -20.94
N ALA A 397 -10.31 -37.78 -21.69
CA ALA A 397 -8.85 -37.76 -21.52
C ALA A 397 -8.43 -37.42 -20.08
N LYS A 398 -9.05 -36.41 -19.48
CA LYS A 398 -8.82 -36.06 -18.08
C LYS A 398 -9.15 -37.21 -17.13
N ARG A 399 -10.24 -37.92 -17.34
CA ARG A 399 -10.68 -39.07 -16.53
C ARG A 399 -9.72 -40.24 -16.64
N MET A 400 -9.18 -40.53 -17.86
CA MET A 400 -8.19 -41.58 -18.08
C MET A 400 -6.88 -41.26 -17.36
N VAL A 401 -6.42 -40.00 -17.43
CA VAL A 401 -5.21 -39.56 -16.73
C VAL A 401 -5.41 -39.59 -15.20
N ASP A 402 -6.56 -39.15 -14.69
CA ASP A 402 -6.87 -39.19 -13.26
C ASP A 402 -6.97 -40.64 -12.71
N ARG A 403 -7.30 -41.60 -13.58
CA ARG A 403 -7.33 -43.04 -13.24
C ARG A 403 -6.00 -43.77 -13.43
N GLU A 404 -4.99 -43.07 -13.97
CA GLU A 404 -3.65 -43.63 -14.25
C GLU A 404 -3.73 -44.90 -15.14
N GLU A 405 -4.56 -44.90 -16.21
CA GLU A 405 -4.74 -46.04 -17.10
C GLU A 405 -3.42 -46.46 -17.79
N PRO A 406 -3.22 -47.74 -18.13
CA PRO A 406 -1.95 -48.23 -18.72
C PRO A 406 -1.52 -47.45 -19.95
N GLU A 407 -2.46 -47.16 -20.88
CA GLU A 407 -2.19 -46.42 -22.11
C GLU A 407 -1.63 -45.03 -21.86
N VAL A 408 -2.00 -44.39 -20.74
CA VAL A 408 -1.50 -43.06 -20.35
C VAL A 408 0.01 -43.10 -20.07
N TRP A 409 0.51 -44.19 -19.51
CA TRP A 409 1.95 -44.31 -19.21
C TRP A 409 2.78 -44.53 -20.48
N ASP A 410 2.28 -45.30 -21.46
CA ASP A 410 2.94 -45.48 -22.75
C ASP A 410 3.02 -44.17 -23.55
N ILE A 411 1.92 -43.41 -23.55
CA ILE A 411 1.87 -42.08 -24.15
C ILE A 411 2.81 -41.09 -23.44
N LEU A 412 2.89 -41.16 -22.13
CA LEU A 412 3.81 -40.34 -21.35
C LEU A 412 5.27 -40.57 -21.72
N ASP A 413 5.66 -41.86 -21.93
CA ASP A 413 7.02 -42.20 -22.35
C ASP A 413 7.36 -41.64 -23.74
N GLU A 414 6.41 -41.65 -24.66
CA GLU A 414 6.56 -41.04 -25.99
C GLU A 414 6.69 -39.51 -25.89
N VAL A 415 5.83 -38.86 -25.10
CA VAL A 415 5.81 -37.39 -24.92
C VAL A 415 7.09 -36.87 -24.27
N ILE A 416 7.63 -37.58 -23.29
CA ILE A 416 8.87 -37.16 -22.60
C ILE A 416 10.06 -37.12 -23.56
N ARG A 417 10.12 -37.99 -24.55
CA ARG A 417 11.23 -38.01 -25.54
C ARG A 417 11.25 -36.78 -26.42
N GLU A 418 10.08 -36.20 -26.70
CA GLU A 418 9.92 -35.03 -27.60
C GLU A 418 10.02 -33.68 -26.84
N HIS A 419 9.76 -33.69 -25.53
CA HIS A 419 9.64 -32.45 -24.74
C HIS A 419 10.65 -32.40 -23.59
N PRO A 420 11.69 -31.55 -23.70
CA PRO A 420 12.69 -31.38 -22.65
C PRO A 420 12.13 -30.65 -21.43
N VAL A 421 12.66 -30.98 -20.24
CA VAL A 421 12.37 -30.26 -18.99
C VAL A 421 13.57 -29.46 -18.56
N MET A 422 13.32 -28.32 -17.91
CA MET A 422 14.34 -27.53 -17.27
C MET A 422 14.48 -27.96 -15.79
N LEU A 423 15.66 -28.41 -15.38
CA LEU A 423 15.97 -28.77 -14.00
C LEU A 423 16.72 -27.63 -13.32
N ASN A 424 16.28 -27.28 -12.11
CA ASN A 424 17.00 -26.37 -11.21
C ASN A 424 17.45 -27.18 -9.98
N LEU A 425 18.68 -27.66 -10.03
CA LEU A 425 19.28 -28.47 -8.96
C LEU A 425 20.02 -27.58 -7.96
N SER A 426 20.13 -28.05 -6.73
CA SER A 426 20.90 -27.35 -5.70
C SER A 426 22.39 -27.37 -6.04
N LEU A 427 23.09 -26.25 -5.81
CA LEU A 427 24.54 -26.12 -6.01
C LEU A 427 25.40 -26.91 -5.01
N ILE A 428 24.80 -27.59 -4.03
CA ILE A 428 25.51 -28.29 -2.97
C ILE A 428 26.34 -29.48 -3.51
N HIS A 429 26.05 -29.94 -4.72
CA HIS A 429 26.70 -31.14 -5.30
C HIS A 429 27.66 -30.84 -6.44
N ILE A 430 27.99 -29.57 -6.59
CA ILE A 430 29.06 -29.17 -7.48
C ILE A 430 30.35 -29.01 -6.68
#